data_ab9143d1546722b8662a3b9d3db53c02
#
_entry.id   ab9143d1546722b8662a3b9d3db53c02
#
_cell.length_a   1.000
_cell.length_b   1.000
_cell.length_c   1.000
_cell.angle_alpha   90.00
_cell.angle_beta   90.00
_cell.angle_gamma   90.00
#
_symmetry.space_group_name_H-M   'P 1'
#
loop_
_entity.id
_entity.type
_entity.pdbx_description
1 polymer ?
#
loop_
_entity_poly.entity_id
_entity_poly.type
_entity_poly.pdbx_seq_one_letter_code
_entity_poly.pdbx_strand_id
1 'polypeptide(L)'
;CGPCLGVGHVASAGNSRFISTANSRYIGSSNHSGVEKYIASPATVAMTALRGELTSIIHFEGARYKYKAPRIEPVVLEGYDYRKSNGVWNYGDIDNISSNQIFAEKLMYRLTLEQVEEIKPYLFGGLDPNFACDVKPGDIIIAGENFGCGQLVKHAATGLVAVGVKLVIVKSVNWDFYRMAINHGLRILVDWAVVDAYTSGEQLTIDDENHLLYLNKRAYKLPYVDAEFQEILEKGGLVNTFS
;
A
#
# COMPACT_ATOMS: atom_id res chain seq x y z
N CYS A 1 -7.95 8.45 -6.28
CA CYS A 1 -9.05 7.97 -7.14
C CYS A 1 -10.03 9.11 -7.37
N GLY A 2 -10.08 9.65 -8.56
CA GLY A 2 -10.95 10.77 -8.91
C GLY A 2 -12.25 10.31 -9.59
N PRO A 3 -12.23 10.03 -10.89
CA PRO A 3 -13.47 9.88 -11.68
C PRO A 3 -14.35 8.69 -11.26
N CYS A 4 -13.77 7.58 -10.84
CA CYS A 4 -14.51 6.38 -10.44
C CYS A 4 -15.31 6.56 -9.14
N LEU A 5 -14.92 7.51 -8.29
CA LEU A 5 -15.64 7.87 -7.06
C LEU A 5 -16.64 9.02 -7.27
N GLY A 6 -16.81 9.50 -8.49
CA GLY A 6 -17.61 10.68 -8.79
C GLY A 6 -16.99 11.99 -8.28
N VAL A 7 -15.74 11.96 -7.88
CA VAL A 7 -14.96 13.13 -7.43
C VAL A 7 -14.06 13.56 -8.58
N GLY A 8 -14.34 14.69 -9.20
CA GLY A 8 -13.56 15.25 -10.31
C GLY A 8 -14.43 15.75 -11.45
N HIS A 9 -13.78 16.38 -12.43
CA HIS A 9 -14.45 17.07 -13.54
C HIS A 9 -14.95 16.17 -14.68
N VAL A 10 -14.91 14.84 -14.54
CA VAL A 10 -15.49 13.95 -15.53
C VAL A 10 -16.98 13.80 -15.27
N ALA A 11 -17.74 14.79 -15.70
CA ALA A 11 -19.19 14.66 -15.77
C ALA A 11 -19.53 13.73 -16.94
N SER A 12 -20.11 12.58 -16.64
CA SER A 12 -20.78 11.80 -17.68
C SER A 12 -21.96 12.62 -18.21
N ALA A 13 -21.99 12.85 -19.50
CA ALA A 13 -23.12 13.51 -20.15
C ALA A 13 -24.41 12.72 -19.92
N GLY A 14 -25.55 13.40 -19.76
CA GLY A 14 -26.86 12.76 -19.65
C GLY A 14 -27.06 11.72 -20.75
N ASN A 15 -27.79 10.63 -20.46
CA ASN A 15 -27.99 9.46 -21.32
C ASN A 15 -26.73 8.62 -21.65
N SER A 16 -25.66 8.74 -20.86
CA SER A 16 -24.50 7.88 -20.99
C SER A 16 -24.60 6.63 -20.12
N ARG A 17 -23.95 5.55 -20.58
CA ARG A 17 -23.73 4.32 -19.78
C ARG A 17 -22.35 4.33 -19.19
N PHE A 18 -22.26 4.04 -17.91
CA PHE A 18 -21.01 4.04 -17.17
C PHE A 18 -20.81 2.68 -16.50
N ILE A 19 -19.67 2.06 -16.72
CA ILE A 19 -19.27 0.83 -16.04
C ILE A 19 -18.04 1.10 -15.17
N SER A 20 -18.07 0.60 -13.95
CA SER A 20 -17.01 0.84 -12.97
C SER A 20 -16.77 -0.39 -12.09
N THR A 21 -15.57 -0.48 -11.53
CA THR A 21 -15.24 -1.40 -10.44
C THR A 21 -15.54 -0.81 -9.05
N ALA A 22 -15.94 0.45 -8.99
CA ALA A 22 -16.20 1.14 -7.73
C ALA A 22 -17.47 0.60 -7.04
N ASN A 23 -17.43 0.57 -5.70
CA ASN A 23 -18.56 0.15 -4.87
C ASN A 23 -19.76 1.09 -5.09
N SER A 24 -20.98 0.52 -5.03
CA SER A 24 -22.27 1.22 -5.24
C SER A 24 -22.47 2.46 -4.36
N ARG A 25 -21.87 2.50 -3.18
CA ARG A 25 -21.93 3.64 -2.25
C ARG A 25 -21.44 4.95 -2.88
N TYR A 26 -20.47 4.87 -3.79
CA TYR A 26 -19.88 6.03 -4.47
C TYR A 26 -20.53 6.34 -5.83
N ILE A 27 -21.08 5.32 -6.47
CA ILE A 27 -21.75 5.48 -7.78
C ILE A 27 -23.05 6.31 -7.64
N GLY A 28 -23.70 6.27 -6.47
CA GLY A 28 -24.91 7.03 -6.19
C GLY A 28 -24.72 8.52 -5.86
N SER A 29 -23.52 8.95 -5.50
CA SER A 29 -23.26 10.33 -5.06
C SER A 29 -23.12 11.35 -6.20
N SER A 30 -22.95 10.90 -7.44
CA SER A 30 -22.96 11.81 -8.59
C SER A 30 -24.40 12.16 -8.96
N ASN A 31 -24.80 13.41 -8.74
CA ASN A 31 -26.15 13.98 -9.00
C ASN A 31 -26.51 14.08 -10.50
N HIS A 32 -26.05 13.16 -11.34
CA HIS A 32 -26.38 13.17 -12.75
C HIS A 32 -27.57 12.25 -13.00
N SER A 33 -28.75 12.85 -13.08
CA SER A 33 -29.98 12.19 -13.55
C SER A 33 -29.80 11.74 -15.00
N GLY A 34 -30.17 10.48 -15.28
CA GLY A 34 -30.14 9.93 -16.66
C GLY A 34 -28.91 9.11 -17.03
N VAL A 35 -27.96 8.87 -16.13
CA VAL A 35 -26.81 8.00 -16.37
C VAL A 35 -27.10 6.58 -15.86
N GLU A 36 -27.04 5.59 -16.75
CA GLU A 36 -27.08 4.18 -16.38
C GLU A 36 -25.71 3.75 -15.81
N LYS A 37 -25.69 3.19 -14.61
CA LYS A 37 -24.46 2.81 -13.92
C LYS A 37 -24.41 1.32 -13.66
N TYR A 38 -23.30 0.70 -14.05
CA TYR A 38 -23.04 -0.72 -13.89
C TYR A 38 -21.79 -0.94 -13.04
N ILE A 39 -21.86 -1.90 -12.14
CA ILE A 39 -20.70 -2.36 -11.35
C ILE A 39 -20.28 -3.71 -11.90
N ALA A 40 -18.99 -3.84 -12.18
CA ALA A 40 -18.45 -5.09 -12.70
C ALA A 40 -17.02 -5.35 -12.20
N SER A 41 -16.53 -6.56 -12.41
CA SER A 41 -15.15 -6.92 -12.12
C SER A 41 -14.18 -6.11 -12.99
N PRO A 42 -12.92 -5.89 -12.55
CA PRO A 42 -11.91 -5.22 -13.36
C PRO A 42 -11.74 -5.85 -14.74
N ALA A 43 -11.80 -7.16 -14.82
CA ALA A 43 -11.68 -7.89 -16.09
C ALA A 43 -12.87 -7.63 -17.03
N THR A 44 -14.09 -7.58 -16.51
CA THR A 44 -15.29 -7.24 -17.29
C THR A 44 -15.23 -5.78 -17.77
N VAL A 45 -14.77 -4.85 -16.93
CA VAL A 45 -14.60 -3.44 -17.33
C VAL A 45 -13.57 -3.31 -18.45
N ALA A 46 -12.43 -4.00 -18.34
CA ALA A 46 -11.38 -3.99 -19.36
C ALA A 46 -11.89 -4.58 -20.70
N MET A 47 -12.61 -5.69 -20.67
CA MET A 47 -13.19 -6.29 -21.87
C MET A 47 -14.26 -5.41 -22.51
N THR A 48 -15.09 -4.76 -21.70
CA THR A 48 -16.10 -3.81 -22.16
C THR A 48 -15.44 -2.61 -22.85
N ALA A 49 -14.34 -2.11 -22.29
CA ALA A 49 -13.57 -1.01 -22.89
C ALA A 49 -12.95 -1.40 -24.26
N LEU A 50 -12.45 -2.63 -24.37
CA LEU A 50 -11.86 -3.15 -25.63
C LEU A 50 -12.90 -3.36 -26.75
N ARG A 51 -14.11 -3.79 -26.39
CA ARG A 51 -15.15 -4.13 -27.34
C ARG A 51 -16.15 -3.00 -27.62
N GLY A 52 -16.22 -2.00 -26.73
CA GLY A 52 -17.22 -0.94 -26.81
C GLY A 52 -18.65 -1.35 -26.43
N GLU A 53 -18.82 -2.58 -25.92
CA GLU A 53 -20.11 -3.15 -25.50
C GLU A 53 -19.96 -3.95 -24.22
N LEU A 54 -21.02 -4.05 -23.41
CA LEU A 54 -21.03 -4.83 -22.17
C LEU A 54 -20.71 -6.30 -22.48
N THR A 55 -19.54 -6.74 -22.06
CA THR A 55 -19.03 -8.07 -22.39
C THR A 55 -18.51 -8.78 -21.17
N SER A 56 -18.97 -10.04 -20.97
CA SER A 56 -18.42 -10.92 -19.94
C SER A 56 -17.09 -11.55 -20.38
N ILE A 57 -16.17 -11.72 -19.43
CA ILE A 57 -14.91 -12.44 -19.66
C ILE A 57 -15.09 -13.94 -19.90
N ILE A 58 -16.27 -14.49 -19.65
CA ILE A 58 -16.56 -15.94 -19.77
C ILE A 58 -16.33 -16.45 -21.21
N HIS A 59 -16.47 -15.56 -22.19
CA HIS A 59 -16.29 -15.89 -23.62
C HIS A 59 -14.96 -15.40 -24.19
N PHE A 60 -13.99 -15.02 -23.34
CA PHE A 60 -12.68 -14.60 -23.81
C PHE A 60 -11.75 -15.79 -23.98
N GLU A 61 -11.52 -16.21 -25.20
CA GLU A 61 -10.53 -17.21 -25.59
C GLU A 61 -9.13 -16.61 -25.80
N GLY A 62 -8.79 -15.60 -25.04
CA GLY A 62 -7.46 -14.97 -25.06
C GLY A 62 -6.45 -15.74 -24.21
N ALA A 63 -5.19 -15.59 -24.52
CA ALA A 63 -4.09 -16.15 -23.76
C ALA A 63 -4.20 -15.77 -22.27
N ARG A 64 -4.30 -16.76 -21.39
CA ARG A 64 -4.20 -16.53 -19.94
C ARG A 64 -2.78 -16.09 -19.65
N TYR A 65 -2.59 -14.78 -19.47
CA TYR A 65 -1.31 -14.27 -19.03
C TYR A 65 -1.09 -14.69 -17.57
N LYS A 66 -0.26 -15.69 -17.38
CA LYS A 66 0.21 -16.05 -16.03
C LYS A 66 1.35 -15.11 -15.72
N TYR A 67 1.06 -14.02 -15.01
CA TYR A 67 2.10 -13.21 -14.40
C TYR A 67 2.83 -14.08 -13.37
N LYS A 68 4.06 -14.41 -13.67
CA LYS A 68 4.98 -15.04 -12.73
C LYS A 68 5.84 -13.91 -12.20
N ALA A 69 5.55 -13.45 -10.99
CA ALA A 69 6.43 -12.50 -10.32
C ALA A 69 7.86 -13.07 -10.33
N PRO A 70 8.87 -12.30 -10.74
CA PRO A 70 10.24 -12.76 -10.64
C PRO A 70 10.55 -13.05 -9.16
N ARG A 71 10.83 -14.32 -8.85
CA ARG A 71 11.38 -14.66 -7.53
C ARG A 71 12.82 -14.18 -7.52
N ILE A 72 13.11 -13.21 -6.64
CA ILE A 72 14.48 -12.80 -6.36
C ILE A 72 15.06 -13.87 -5.44
N GLU A 73 16.02 -14.64 -5.95
CA GLU A 73 16.72 -15.61 -5.12
C GLU A 73 17.68 -14.89 -4.17
N PRO A 74 17.68 -15.24 -2.88
CA PRO A 74 18.57 -14.61 -1.92
C PRO A 74 20.04 -14.97 -2.22
N VAL A 75 20.90 -13.96 -2.16
CA VAL A 75 22.36 -14.13 -2.26
C VAL A 75 22.93 -14.24 -0.85
N VAL A 76 23.69 -15.28 -0.56
CA VAL A 76 24.36 -15.43 0.73
C VAL A 76 25.70 -14.67 0.68
N LEU A 77 25.85 -13.67 1.53
CA LEU A 77 27.08 -12.91 1.68
C LEU A 77 27.76 -13.26 3.00
N GLU A 78 28.98 -13.77 2.93
CA GLU A 78 29.77 -14.07 4.13
C GLU A 78 30.62 -12.84 4.53
N GLY A 79 30.64 -12.55 5.84
CA GLY A 79 31.53 -11.51 6.40
C GLY A 79 31.01 -10.07 6.29
N TYR A 80 29.76 -9.86 5.91
CA TYR A 80 29.16 -8.52 5.82
C TYR A 80 28.69 -8.00 7.17
N ASP A 81 29.00 -6.74 7.51
CA ASP A 81 28.53 -6.09 8.73
C ASP A 81 27.17 -5.45 8.51
N TYR A 82 26.15 -6.09 9.05
CA TYR A 82 24.75 -5.67 8.88
C TYR A 82 24.40 -4.47 9.76
N ARG A 83 23.84 -3.42 9.16
CA ARG A 83 23.23 -2.31 9.90
C ARG A 83 21.95 -2.81 10.61
N LYS A 84 21.90 -2.67 11.93
CA LYS A 84 20.76 -3.13 12.73
C LYS A 84 19.54 -2.25 12.55
N SER A 85 18.36 -2.84 12.34
CA SER A 85 17.07 -2.14 12.49
C SER A 85 16.61 -2.22 13.95
N ASN A 86 15.82 -1.24 14.42
CA ASN A 86 15.42 -1.13 15.82
C ASN A 86 14.30 -2.08 16.23
N GLY A 87 13.57 -2.64 15.28
CA GLY A 87 12.51 -3.60 15.56
C GLY A 87 11.79 -4.03 14.29
N VAL A 88 11.22 -5.21 14.32
CA VAL A 88 10.42 -5.75 13.22
C VAL A 88 9.10 -6.27 13.78
N TRP A 89 8.00 -5.74 13.26
CA TRP A 89 6.63 -6.17 13.55
C TRP A 89 6.20 -7.17 12.50
N ASN A 90 6.04 -8.44 12.89
CA ASN A 90 5.75 -9.51 11.94
C ASN A 90 4.25 -9.85 11.90
N TYR A 91 3.59 -9.40 10.84
CA TYR A 91 2.22 -9.76 10.45
C TYR A 91 2.21 -10.48 9.09
N GLY A 92 3.30 -11.19 8.74
CA GLY A 92 3.47 -11.85 7.43
C GLY A 92 2.40 -12.86 7.06
N ASP A 93 1.76 -13.48 8.07
CA ASP A 93 0.66 -14.44 7.92
C ASP A 93 -0.72 -13.77 7.87
N ILE A 94 -0.79 -12.43 7.99
CA ILE A 94 -2.06 -11.69 8.03
C ILE A 94 -2.24 -10.93 6.72
N ASP A 95 -3.23 -11.34 5.96
CA ASP A 95 -3.66 -10.66 4.74
C ASP A 95 -4.75 -9.63 5.03
N ASN A 96 -4.93 -8.69 4.10
CA ASN A 96 -5.97 -7.67 4.13
C ASN A 96 -5.95 -6.78 5.37
N ILE A 97 -4.77 -6.47 5.91
CA ILE A 97 -4.65 -5.46 6.97
C ILE A 97 -5.14 -4.14 6.40
N SER A 98 -6.33 -3.72 6.84
CA SER A 98 -7.00 -2.55 6.29
C SER A 98 -6.47 -1.24 6.88
N SER A 99 -6.57 -0.17 6.12
CA SER A 99 -6.27 1.17 6.60
C SER A 99 -7.08 1.56 7.84
N ASN A 100 -8.28 0.99 8.01
CA ASN A 100 -9.12 1.22 9.19
C ASN A 100 -8.65 0.43 10.43
N GLN A 101 -7.92 -0.68 10.24
CA GLN A 101 -7.24 -1.40 11.34
C GLN A 101 -5.95 -0.70 11.73
N ILE A 102 -5.25 -0.09 10.75
CA ILE A 102 -4.05 0.70 11.01
C ILE A 102 -4.42 2.00 11.73
N PHE A 103 -5.51 2.66 11.32
CA PHE A 103 -6.00 3.90 11.93
C PHE A 103 -7.53 3.90 12.03
N ALA A 104 -8.07 3.97 13.24
CA ALA A 104 -9.50 3.84 13.46
C ALA A 104 -10.32 5.00 12.85
N GLU A 105 -11.30 4.67 12.00
CA GLU A 105 -12.17 5.63 11.29
C GLU A 105 -12.83 6.66 12.20
N LYS A 106 -13.27 6.26 13.39
CA LYS A 106 -13.92 7.15 14.36
C LYS A 106 -13.06 8.33 14.81
N LEU A 107 -11.76 8.27 14.56
CA LEU A 107 -10.80 9.31 14.96
C LEU A 107 -10.46 10.28 13.82
N MET A 108 -10.82 9.96 12.59
CA MET A 108 -10.50 10.74 11.39
C MET A 108 -10.92 12.23 11.49
N TYR A 109 -12.05 12.50 12.14
CA TYR A 109 -12.58 13.85 12.29
C TYR A 109 -12.16 14.55 13.60
N ARG A 110 -11.45 13.84 14.47
CA ARG A 110 -11.07 14.36 15.81
C ARG A 110 -9.61 14.73 15.92
N LEU A 111 -8.75 14.10 15.12
CA LEU A 111 -7.31 14.26 15.18
C LEU A 111 -6.78 14.81 13.86
N THR A 112 -5.95 15.84 13.94
CA THR A 112 -5.17 16.33 12.81
C THR A 112 -3.88 15.52 12.70
N LEU A 113 -3.36 15.39 11.49
CA LEU A 113 -2.14 14.61 11.23
C LEU A 113 -0.87 15.23 11.84
N GLU A 114 -0.95 16.43 12.35
CA GLU A 114 0.12 17.14 13.05
C GLU A 114 0.23 16.72 14.54
N GLN A 115 -0.81 16.09 15.07
CA GLN A 115 -0.89 15.66 16.47
C GLN A 115 -0.38 14.23 16.65
N VAL A 116 0.90 14.00 16.39
CA VAL A 116 1.52 12.66 16.40
C VAL A 116 1.31 11.92 17.73
N GLU A 117 1.53 12.61 18.84
CA GLU A 117 1.39 12.01 20.18
C GLU A 117 -0.05 11.61 20.50
N GLU A 118 -1.03 12.31 19.92
CA GLU A 118 -2.44 11.97 20.07
C GLU A 118 -2.87 10.84 19.13
N ILE A 119 -2.19 10.66 17.97
CA ILE A 119 -2.47 9.64 16.98
C ILE A 119 -1.89 8.29 17.40
N LYS A 120 -0.67 8.29 17.94
CA LYS A 120 0.09 7.08 18.29
C LYS A 120 -0.71 6.04 19.07
N PRO A 121 -1.46 6.38 20.14
CA PRO A 121 -2.21 5.39 20.94
C PRO A 121 -3.28 4.61 20.18
N TYR A 122 -3.63 5.05 18.98
CA TYR A 122 -4.71 4.46 18.19
C TYR A 122 -4.25 3.70 16.96
N LEU A 123 -2.94 3.68 16.72
CA LEU A 123 -2.37 2.92 15.61
C LEU A 123 -2.45 1.42 15.90
N PHE A 124 -2.86 0.67 14.89
CA PHE A 124 -3.06 -0.77 14.96
C PHE A 124 -4.04 -1.26 16.04
N GLY A 125 -4.77 -0.36 16.68
CA GLY A 125 -5.69 -0.71 17.76
C GLY A 125 -6.80 -1.71 17.39
N GLY A 126 -7.09 -1.89 16.10
CA GLY A 126 -7.99 -2.91 15.58
C GLY A 126 -7.31 -4.25 15.23
N LEU A 127 -5.99 -4.35 15.36
CA LEU A 127 -5.21 -5.54 15.02
C LEU A 127 -4.28 -5.96 16.16
N ASP A 128 -3.46 -5.04 16.64
CA ASP A 128 -2.47 -5.29 17.69
C ASP A 128 -2.40 -4.08 18.64
N PRO A 129 -3.05 -4.17 19.81
CA PRO A 129 -3.06 -3.07 20.78
C PRO A 129 -1.68 -2.77 21.40
N ASN A 130 -0.71 -3.71 21.31
CA ASN A 130 0.65 -3.50 21.83
C ASN A 130 1.48 -2.63 20.89
N PHE A 131 1.13 -2.58 19.59
CA PHE A 131 1.88 -1.80 18.60
C PHE A 131 2.06 -0.34 19.04
N ALA A 132 0.99 0.31 19.43
CA ALA A 132 1.02 1.72 19.84
C ALA A 132 1.93 2.01 21.04
N CYS A 133 2.05 1.04 21.95
CA CYS A 133 2.89 1.18 23.16
C CYS A 133 4.38 0.98 22.85
N ASP A 134 4.69 0.02 21.97
CA ASP A 134 6.04 -0.51 21.80
C ASP A 134 6.74 -0.04 20.53
N VAL A 135 6.00 0.56 19.56
CA VAL A 135 6.58 1.06 18.32
C VAL A 135 7.62 2.16 18.57
N LYS A 136 8.76 2.03 17.89
CA LYS A 136 9.89 2.95 17.97
C LYS A 136 10.28 3.47 16.60
N PRO A 137 10.85 4.68 16.52
CA PRO A 137 11.43 5.17 15.28
C PRO A 137 12.47 4.19 14.72
N GLY A 138 12.36 3.91 13.43
CA GLY A 138 13.21 2.96 12.73
C GLY A 138 12.63 1.54 12.62
N ASP A 139 11.50 1.26 13.27
CA ASP A 139 10.84 -0.04 13.19
C ASP A 139 10.38 -0.37 11.77
N ILE A 140 10.32 -1.67 11.48
CA ILE A 140 9.90 -2.24 10.20
C ILE A 140 8.63 -3.06 10.42
N ILE A 141 7.70 -2.98 9.48
CA ILE A 141 6.50 -3.82 9.47
C ILE A 141 6.64 -4.83 8.34
N ILE A 142 6.37 -6.11 8.64
CA ILE A 142 6.19 -7.17 7.65
C ILE A 142 4.72 -7.57 7.67
N ALA A 143 4.07 -7.68 6.50
CA ALA A 143 2.67 -8.09 6.40
C ALA A 143 2.40 -8.93 5.15
N GLY A 144 1.23 -9.58 5.13
CA GLY A 144 0.79 -10.43 4.03
C GLY A 144 0.30 -9.66 2.81
N GLU A 145 -0.73 -10.19 2.16
CA GLU A 145 -1.29 -9.61 0.95
C GLU A 145 -2.24 -8.44 1.21
N ASN A 146 -2.38 -7.56 0.21
CA ASN A 146 -3.35 -6.47 0.14
C ASN A 146 -3.30 -5.53 1.36
N PHE A 147 -2.09 -5.21 1.82
CA PHE A 147 -1.87 -4.28 2.94
C PHE A 147 -2.40 -2.88 2.62
N GLY A 148 -3.00 -2.22 3.60
CA GLY A 148 -3.51 -0.86 3.47
C GLY A 148 -4.81 -0.75 2.67
N CYS A 149 -5.54 -1.85 2.44
CA CYS A 149 -6.86 -1.81 1.82
C CYS A 149 -7.84 -0.99 2.66
N GLY A 150 -8.89 -0.44 2.03
CA GLY A 150 -9.90 0.37 2.72
C GLY A 150 -9.84 1.85 2.32
N GLN A 151 -10.43 2.72 3.13
CA GLN A 151 -10.69 4.12 2.73
C GLN A 151 -9.78 5.15 3.40
N LEU A 152 -9.23 4.85 4.56
CA LEU A 152 -8.44 5.80 5.36
C LEU A 152 -6.95 5.76 5.05
N VAL A 153 -6.60 5.49 3.82
CA VAL A 153 -5.21 5.27 3.38
C VAL A 153 -4.26 6.42 3.77
N LYS A 154 -4.73 7.67 3.68
CA LYS A 154 -3.94 8.84 4.05
C LYS A 154 -3.58 8.83 5.54
N HIS A 155 -4.57 8.68 6.43
CA HIS A 155 -4.36 8.68 7.87
C HIS A 155 -3.49 7.51 8.33
N ALA A 156 -3.71 6.33 7.74
CA ALA A 156 -2.91 5.15 8.02
C ALA A 156 -1.44 5.37 7.62
N ALA A 157 -1.18 5.84 6.39
CA ALA A 157 0.19 6.10 5.92
C ALA A 157 0.89 7.18 6.77
N THR A 158 0.21 8.32 7.00
CA THR A 158 0.78 9.42 7.79
C THR A 158 1.01 9.02 9.25
N GLY A 159 0.10 8.23 9.83
CA GLY A 159 0.26 7.73 11.19
C GLY A 159 1.50 6.85 11.35
N LEU A 160 1.77 5.97 10.39
CA LEU A 160 2.98 5.14 10.40
C LEU A 160 4.26 5.98 10.27
N VAL A 161 4.25 6.97 9.39
CA VAL A 161 5.38 7.92 9.27
C VAL A 161 5.60 8.69 10.57
N ALA A 162 4.51 9.17 11.16
CA ALA A 162 4.55 9.98 12.37
C ALA A 162 5.18 9.24 13.56
N VAL A 163 4.97 7.93 13.70
CA VAL A 163 5.62 7.12 14.74
C VAL A 163 7.00 6.61 14.33
N GLY A 164 7.48 6.99 13.14
CA GLY A 164 8.83 6.71 12.68
C GLY A 164 9.02 5.32 12.08
N VAL A 165 7.96 4.65 11.59
CA VAL A 165 8.11 3.41 10.83
C VAL A 165 8.99 3.65 9.61
N LYS A 166 10.08 2.90 9.49
CA LYS A 166 11.10 3.08 8.44
C LYS A 166 10.72 2.42 7.12
N LEU A 167 10.12 1.24 7.19
CA LEU A 167 9.83 0.41 6.03
C LEU A 167 8.63 -0.50 6.31
N VAL A 168 7.81 -0.72 5.29
CA VAL A 168 6.78 -1.75 5.29
C VAL A 168 7.10 -2.76 4.19
N ILE A 169 7.27 -4.04 4.54
CA ILE A 169 7.55 -5.13 3.61
C ILE A 169 6.29 -5.99 3.52
N VAL A 170 5.78 -6.19 2.31
CA VAL A 170 4.49 -6.87 2.11
C VAL A 170 4.52 -7.82 0.91
N LYS A 171 3.61 -8.79 0.91
CA LYS A 171 3.37 -9.64 -0.28
C LYS A 171 2.69 -8.87 -1.39
N SER A 172 1.72 -8.03 -1.03
CA SER A 172 1.10 -7.06 -1.95
C SER A 172 0.51 -5.89 -1.17
N VAL A 173 0.31 -4.76 -1.84
CA VAL A 173 -0.15 -3.51 -1.23
C VAL A 173 -1.32 -2.94 -2.03
N ASN A 174 -2.28 -2.33 -1.34
CA ASN A 174 -3.32 -1.56 -2.00
C ASN A 174 -2.71 -0.34 -2.70
N TRP A 175 -3.10 -0.09 -3.95
CA TRP A 175 -2.51 0.95 -4.79
C TRP A 175 -2.68 2.36 -4.22
N ASP A 176 -3.83 2.67 -3.66
CA ASP A 176 -4.08 3.99 -3.07
C ASP A 176 -3.22 4.21 -1.82
N PHE A 177 -3.07 3.15 -1.00
CA PHE A 177 -2.18 3.19 0.16
C PHE A 177 -0.71 3.38 -0.28
N TYR A 178 -0.26 2.64 -1.30
CA TYR A 178 1.10 2.74 -1.82
C TYR A 178 1.45 4.17 -2.25
N ARG A 179 0.57 4.80 -3.02
CA ARG A 179 0.75 6.19 -3.45
C ARG A 179 0.79 7.17 -2.28
N MET A 180 -0.12 7.01 -1.30
CA MET A 180 -0.13 7.84 -0.10
C MET A 180 1.13 7.65 0.75
N ALA A 181 1.58 6.41 0.89
CA ALA A 181 2.79 6.07 1.62
C ALA A 181 4.02 6.81 1.05
N ILE A 182 4.25 6.70 -0.26
CA ILE A 182 5.36 7.39 -0.94
C ILE A 182 5.23 8.91 -0.79
N ASN A 183 4.05 9.47 -1.02
CA ASN A 183 3.81 10.91 -0.91
C ASN A 183 4.12 11.46 0.49
N HIS A 184 4.05 10.63 1.52
CA HIS A 184 4.39 10.98 2.90
C HIS A 184 5.76 10.46 3.37
N GLY A 185 6.57 9.91 2.46
CA GLY A 185 7.92 9.44 2.78
C GLY A 185 8.00 8.06 3.43
N LEU A 186 6.90 7.27 3.42
CA LEU A 186 6.92 5.89 3.90
C LEU A 186 7.38 4.95 2.78
N ARG A 187 8.48 4.27 3.01
CA ARG A 187 9.01 3.26 2.07
C ARG A 187 8.20 1.98 2.15
N ILE A 188 7.81 1.44 1.00
CA ILE A 188 7.14 0.15 0.88
C ILE A 188 7.94 -0.75 -0.06
N LEU A 189 8.20 -1.96 0.40
CA LEU A 189 8.80 -3.03 -0.37
C LEU A 189 7.78 -4.14 -0.60
N VAL A 190 7.53 -4.47 -1.86
CA VAL A 190 6.71 -5.63 -2.22
C VAL A 190 7.64 -6.78 -2.57
N ASP A 191 7.79 -7.74 -1.66
CA ASP A 191 8.66 -8.90 -1.83
C ASP A 191 8.13 -10.12 -1.09
N TRP A 192 7.58 -11.07 -1.85
CA TRP A 192 7.06 -12.33 -1.31
C TRP A 192 8.14 -13.19 -0.65
N ALA A 193 9.34 -13.19 -1.24
CA ALA A 193 10.40 -14.06 -0.75
C ALA A 193 10.93 -13.61 0.61
N VAL A 194 11.00 -12.31 0.85
CA VAL A 194 11.38 -11.75 2.15
C VAL A 194 10.32 -12.03 3.19
N VAL A 195 9.03 -11.80 2.86
CA VAL A 195 7.92 -12.04 3.80
C VAL A 195 7.85 -13.52 4.19
N ASP A 196 7.93 -14.43 3.20
CA ASP A 196 7.85 -15.88 3.46
C ASP A 196 9.09 -16.42 4.19
N ALA A 197 10.24 -15.78 4.03
CA ALA A 197 11.49 -16.22 4.65
C ALA A 197 11.70 -15.67 6.06
N TYR A 198 11.01 -14.60 6.43
CA TYR A 198 11.21 -13.95 7.73
C TYR A 198 10.57 -14.75 8.86
N THR A 199 11.36 -15.03 9.90
CA THR A 199 10.89 -15.60 11.15
C THR A 199 11.04 -14.58 12.27
N SER A 200 10.05 -14.47 13.14
CA SER A 200 10.06 -13.49 14.24
C SER A 200 11.32 -13.61 15.10
N GLY A 201 11.97 -12.47 15.33
CA GLY A 201 13.22 -12.37 16.06
C GLY A 201 14.48 -12.42 15.19
N GLU A 202 14.37 -12.67 13.88
CA GLU A 202 15.51 -12.61 12.97
C GLU A 202 15.94 -11.16 12.72
N GLN A 203 17.24 -11.00 12.46
CA GLN A 203 17.80 -9.69 12.17
C GLN A 203 17.52 -9.31 10.73
N LEU A 204 16.88 -8.15 10.55
CA LEU A 204 16.61 -7.54 9.24
C LEU A 204 17.31 -6.19 9.18
N THR A 205 18.11 -5.97 8.14
CA THR A 205 18.84 -4.71 7.91
C THR A 205 18.74 -4.28 6.46
N ILE A 206 18.81 -2.96 6.25
CA ILE A 206 18.73 -2.37 4.93
C ILE A 206 20.05 -1.66 4.64
N ASP A 207 20.60 -1.95 3.49
CA ASP A 207 21.75 -1.28 2.92
C ASP A 207 21.28 -0.45 1.71
N ASP A 208 21.04 0.81 1.97
CA ASP A 208 20.51 1.71 0.95
C ASP A 208 21.57 2.04 -0.12
N GLU A 209 22.87 2.01 0.23
CA GLU A 209 23.96 2.31 -0.71
C GLU A 209 24.11 1.22 -1.78
N ASN A 210 23.98 -0.04 -1.37
CA ASN A 210 24.11 -1.19 -2.26
C ASN A 210 22.75 -1.71 -2.78
N HIS A 211 21.64 -1.09 -2.41
CA HIS A 211 20.29 -1.53 -2.71
C HIS A 211 20.02 -2.99 -2.30
N LEU A 212 20.41 -3.34 -1.07
CA LEU A 212 20.25 -4.68 -0.52
C LEU A 212 19.46 -4.65 0.78
N LEU A 213 18.70 -5.71 0.99
CA LEU A 213 18.06 -6.04 2.26
C LEU A 213 18.68 -7.34 2.74
N TYR A 214 19.14 -7.36 3.98
CA TYR A 214 19.71 -8.54 4.60
C TYR A 214 18.72 -9.12 5.62
N LEU A 215 18.45 -10.39 5.45
CA LEU A 215 17.74 -11.23 6.43
C LEU A 215 18.74 -12.27 6.93
N ASN A 216 19.24 -12.06 8.12
CA ASN A 216 20.40 -12.79 8.66
C ASN A 216 21.59 -12.72 7.68
N LYS A 217 22.02 -13.89 7.15
CA LYS A 217 23.13 -13.99 6.18
C LYS A 217 22.66 -14.00 4.71
N ARG A 218 21.38 -13.81 4.46
CA ARG A 218 20.83 -13.78 3.10
C ARG A 218 20.60 -12.36 2.64
N ALA A 219 21.04 -12.03 1.44
CA ALA A 219 20.82 -10.72 0.83
C ALA A 219 19.73 -10.80 -0.25
N TYR A 220 18.81 -9.87 -0.20
CA TYR A 220 17.76 -9.68 -1.18
C TYR A 220 17.98 -8.35 -1.88
N LYS A 221 17.91 -8.35 -3.20
CA LYS A 221 18.07 -7.12 -3.97
C LYS A 221 16.82 -6.26 -3.84
N LEU A 222 16.99 -5.02 -3.36
CA LEU A 222 15.88 -4.06 -3.37
C LEU A 222 15.55 -3.68 -4.82
N PRO A 223 14.25 -3.55 -5.15
CA PRO A 223 13.87 -3.06 -6.46
C PRO A 223 14.45 -1.67 -6.70
N TYR A 224 14.80 -1.41 -7.96
CA TYR A 224 15.22 -0.07 -8.35
C TYR A 224 14.07 0.92 -8.10
N VAL A 225 14.41 2.01 -7.48
CA VAL A 225 13.50 3.14 -7.27
C VAL A 225 14.02 4.29 -8.11
N ASP A 226 13.17 4.87 -8.93
CA ASP A 226 13.55 6.03 -9.74
C ASP A 226 14.07 7.17 -8.85
N ALA A 227 15.03 7.94 -9.36
CA ALA A 227 15.69 8.98 -8.58
C ALA A 227 14.71 10.01 -7.99
N GLU A 228 13.63 10.32 -8.71
CA GLU A 228 12.58 11.22 -8.23
C GLU A 228 11.83 10.64 -7.02
N PHE A 229 11.51 9.35 -7.03
CA PHE A 229 10.89 8.67 -5.89
C PHE A 229 11.86 8.55 -4.71
N GLN A 230 13.14 8.31 -4.98
CA GLN A 230 14.16 8.26 -3.95
C GLN A 230 14.30 9.62 -3.26
N GLU A 231 14.32 10.72 -4.01
CA GLU A 231 14.34 12.08 -3.47
C GLU A 231 13.14 12.36 -2.55
N ILE A 232 11.92 11.93 -2.97
CA ILE A 232 10.71 12.07 -2.15
C ILE A 232 10.86 11.34 -0.82
N LEU A 233 11.36 10.10 -0.85
CA LEU A 233 11.55 9.30 0.36
C LEU A 233 12.63 9.89 1.28
N GLU A 234 13.75 10.35 0.72
CA GLU A 234 14.86 10.96 1.47
C GLU A 234 14.48 12.28 2.12
N LYS A 235 13.68 13.10 1.44
CA LYS A 235 13.15 14.36 1.97
C LYS A 235 11.95 14.18 2.92
N GLY A 236 11.51 12.93 3.15
CA GLY A 236 10.40 12.64 4.06
C GLY A 236 9.03 13.03 3.51
N GLY A 237 8.86 13.03 2.20
CA GLY A 237 7.60 13.21 1.51
C GLY A 237 7.61 14.24 0.38
N LEU A 238 6.63 14.13 -0.51
CA LEU A 238 6.54 14.94 -1.73
C LEU A 238 6.49 16.45 -1.44
N VAL A 239 5.79 16.87 -0.39
CA VAL A 239 5.67 18.30 -0.06
C VAL A 239 7.04 18.91 0.26
N ASN A 240 7.93 18.15 0.89
CA ASN A 240 9.25 18.60 1.28
C ASN A 240 10.23 18.70 0.08
N THR A 241 9.87 18.14 -1.08
CA THR A 241 10.70 18.28 -2.29
C THR A 241 10.60 19.67 -2.92
N PHE A 242 9.56 20.44 -2.57
CA PHE A 242 9.33 21.80 -3.05
C PHE A 242 9.83 22.90 -2.11
N SER A 243 10.49 22.52 -1.00
CA SER A 243 10.98 23.43 0.04
C SER A 243 12.40 23.88 -0.23
#